data_8aeb1c343ec205453a76b9571508d0c8
#
_entry.id   8aeb1c343ec205453a76b9571508d0c8
#
_cell.length_a   1.000
_cell.length_b   1.000
_cell.length_c   1.000
_cell.angle_alpha   90.00
_cell.angle_beta   90.00
_cell.angle_gamma   90.00
#
_symmetry.space_group_name_H-M   'P 1'
#
loop_
_entity.id
_entity.type
_entity.pdbx_description
1 polymer ?
#
loop_
_entity_poly.entity_id
_entity_poly.type
_entity_poly.pdbx_seq_one_letter_code
_entity_poly.pdbx_strand_id
1 'polypeptide(L)'
;MKKILAVALLALACLTFTAASSAEEQEWQLFTPEGTYLTAVGEEPEIGDIYIAGDNRQYEVTQVTQGRAEAKYTGMFELPDVSWLDTASAMPVSALGDRRLLALYCTHSDESYSPSDGTYSDEERGSIYEIAHALADALEEKGAETEVSDELHHPHDAGAYRRSRQTAVQLLKSGPDAIFDIHRDGIKDPDEYAVTIGSKEASKIRILVGRGNQNMESNKDFAAMVKAVADKVYPGLIKDIYMGKGAYNQDLYPRALLFECGTYTLSKERVLTSMPMLGDVVYRAIYGGIVGSAGASDASRSSNAAAIKGGATEGAAQSDAGAGTGIAWAVGILVVGLVVYGFLATGSGKGMMHKVGRNVNEMTGGLLGKKPDGKDGEGTT
;
A
#
# COMPACT_ATOMS: atom_id res chain seq x y z
N MET A 1 -38.40 -27.02 -40.77
CA MET A 1 -37.47 -25.89 -40.73
C MET A 1 -37.49 -25.16 -39.39
N LYS A 2 -38.64 -24.78 -38.79
CA LYS A 2 -38.68 -24.07 -37.49
C LYS A 2 -38.08 -24.85 -36.29
N LYS A 3 -38.18 -26.20 -36.27
CA LYS A 3 -37.61 -27.03 -35.20
C LYS A 3 -36.09 -27.21 -35.31
N ILE A 4 -35.52 -27.18 -36.50
CA ILE A 4 -34.09 -27.25 -36.76
C ILE A 4 -33.41 -25.94 -36.38
N LEU A 5 -34.09 -24.82 -36.62
CA LEU A 5 -33.58 -23.50 -36.22
C LEU A 5 -33.53 -23.29 -34.69
N ALA A 6 -34.51 -23.87 -33.97
CA ALA A 6 -34.53 -23.81 -32.50
C ALA A 6 -33.41 -24.64 -31.86
N VAL A 7 -33.07 -25.78 -32.41
CA VAL A 7 -31.95 -26.62 -31.93
C VAL A 7 -30.62 -25.99 -32.25
N ALA A 8 -30.45 -25.33 -33.40
CA ALA A 8 -29.23 -24.60 -33.74
C ALA A 8 -29.02 -23.38 -32.85
N LEU A 9 -30.10 -22.65 -32.48
CA LEU A 9 -30.03 -21.51 -31.55
C LEU A 9 -29.71 -21.96 -30.10
N LEU A 10 -30.21 -23.13 -29.65
CA LEU A 10 -29.89 -23.68 -28.35
C LEU A 10 -28.43 -24.19 -28.30
N ALA A 11 -27.92 -24.78 -29.38
CA ALA A 11 -26.53 -25.22 -29.49
C ALA A 11 -25.57 -24.01 -29.56
N LEU A 12 -25.97 -22.91 -30.20
CA LEU A 12 -25.18 -21.68 -30.23
C LEU A 12 -25.16 -20.94 -28.88
N ALA A 13 -26.24 -21.02 -28.10
CA ALA A 13 -26.30 -20.47 -26.74
C ALA A 13 -25.46 -21.29 -25.74
N CYS A 14 -25.28 -22.61 -25.96
CA CYS A 14 -24.39 -23.44 -25.15
C CYS A 14 -22.89 -23.25 -25.48
N LEU A 15 -22.55 -22.72 -26.65
CA LEU A 15 -21.17 -22.45 -27.06
C LEU A 15 -20.63 -21.09 -26.59
N THR A 16 -21.49 -20.24 -26.02
CA THR A 16 -21.06 -18.94 -25.44
C THR A 16 -20.84 -18.99 -23.92
N PHE A 17 -20.91 -20.17 -23.29
CA PHE A 17 -20.30 -20.37 -21.99
C PHE A 17 -18.79 -20.51 -22.23
N THR A 18 -18.16 -19.43 -22.67
CA THR A 18 -16.74 -19.25 -22.41
C THR A 18 -16.62 -19.24 -20.91
N ALA A 19 -16.03 -20.31 -20.36
CA ALA A 19 -15.44 -20.26 -19.04
C ALA A 19 -14.73 -18.89 -18.96
N ALA A 20 -15.12 -18.06 -18.02
CA ALA A 20 -14.27 -16.97 -17.60
C ALA A 20 -12.97 -17.67 -17.18
N SER A 21 -12.01 -17.73 -18.07
CA SER A 21 -10.64 -18.04 -17.73
C SER A 21 -10.31 -17.01 -16.67
N SER A 22 -10.19 -17.39 -15.42
CA SER A 22 -9.51 -16.59 -14.43
C SER A 22 -8.24 -16.15 -15.11
N ALA A 23 -8.09 -14.86 -15.33
CA ALA A 23 -6.88 -14.32 -15.93
C ALA A 23 -5.76 -14.77 -14.97
N GLU A 24 -4.90 -15.67 -15.45
CA GLU A 24 -3.73 -16.12 -14.72
C GLU A 24 -2.94 -14.87 -14.36
N GLU A 25 -2.58 -14.69 -13.09
CA GLU A 25 -1.83 -13.52 -12.64
C GLU A 25 -0.54 -13.42 -13.50
N GLN A 26 -0.33 -12.26 -14.10
CA GLN A 26 0.80 -12.05 -14.99
C GLN A 26 2.01 -11.74 -14.13
N GLU A 27 2.99 -12.65 -14.10
CA GLU A 27 4.27 -12.38 -13.45
C GLU A 27 5.27 -11.72 -14.41
N TRP A 28 6.15 -10.94 -13.86
CA TRP A 28 7.25 -10.28 -14.54
C TRP A 28 8.58 -10.74 -13.96
N GLN A 29 9.54 -11.05 -14.82
CA GLN A 29 10.84 -11.54 -14.40
C GLN A 29 11.91 -10.46 -14.59
N LEU A 30 12.72 -10.25 -13.54
CA LEU A 30 13.83 -9.31 -13.55
C LEU A 30 15.14 -10.06 -13.84
N PHE A 31 15.96 -9.48 -14.71
CA PHE A 31 17.27 -9.99 -15.07
C PHE A 31 18.32 -8.88 -15.05
N THR A 32 19.59 -9.24 -14.88
CA THR A 32 20.68 -8.31 -15.19
C THR A 32 20.79 -8.11 -16.72
N PRO A 33 21.49 -7.06 -17.20
CA PRO A 33 21.74 -6.88 -18.64
C PRO A 33 22.48 -8.07 -19.27
N GLU A 34 23.27 -8.83 -18.50
CA GLU A 34 23.96 -10.04 -18.93
C GLU A 34 23.05 -11.28 -18.97
N GLY A 35 21.79 -11.14 -18.55
CA GLY A 35 20.80 -12.21 -18.59
C GLY A 35 20.75 -13.09 -17.32
N THR A 36 21.42 -12.68 -16.23
CA THR A 36 21.29 -13.40 -14.95
C THR A 36 19.93 -13.09 -14.32
N TYR A 37 19.18 -14.12 -13.97
CA TYR A 37 17.91 -13.99 -13.25
C TYR A 37 18.12 -13.38 -11.86
N LEU A 38 17.24 -12.46 -11.47
CA LEU A 38 17.26 -11.78 -10.17
C LEU A 38 16.08 -12.18 -9.30
N THR A 39 14.86 -11.99 -9.79
CA THR A 39 13.60 -12.28 -9.07
C THR A 39 12.41 -12.19 -10.02
N ALA A 40 11.24 -12.65 -9.58
CA ALA A 40 9.96 -12.35 -10.20
C ALA A 40 9.15 -11.36 -9.33
N VAL A 41 8.23 -10.62 -9.95
CA VAL A 41 7.28 -9.69 -9.32
C VAL A 41 5.90 -9.85 -9.93
N GLY A 42 4.85 -9.69 -9.14
CA GLY A 42 3.45 -9.82 -9.57
C GLY A 42 2.91 -8.59 -10.30
N GLU A 43 3.55 -7.43 -10.19
CA GLU A 43 3.17 -6.20 -10.89
C GLU A 43 4.14 -5.88 -12.03
N GLU A 44 3.64 -5.17 -13.05
CA GLU A 44 4.48 -4.67 -14.14
C GLU A 44 5.51 -3.67 -13.63
N PRO A 45 6.82 -3.97 -13.75
CA PRO A 45 7.88 -3.05 -13.34
C PRO A 45 7.88 -1.77 -14.17
N GLU A 46 8.35 -0.68 -13.58
CA GLU A 46 8.66 0.55 -14.31
C GLU A 46 10.16 0.87 -14.28
N ILE A 47 10.62 1.59 -15.32
CA ILE A 47 11.98 2.12 -15.34
C ILE A 47 12.19 2.99 -14.10
N GLY A 48 13.27 2.73 -13.38
CA GLY A 48 13.59 3.37 -12.11
C GLY A 48 13.08 2.65 -10.88
N ASP A 49 12.34 1.52 -11.02
CA ASP A 49 12.06 0.66 -9.86
C ASP A 49 13.37 0.12 -9.29
N ILE A 50 13.42 -0.05 -7.99
CA ILE A 50 14.61 -0.49 -7.28
C ILE A 50 14.36 -1.86 -6.66
N TYR A 51 15.26 -2.78 -6.92
CA TYR A 51 15.28 -4.10 -6.32
C TYR A 51 16.51 -4.24 -5.41
N ILE A 52 16.29 -4.47 -4.13
CA ILE A 52 17.33 -4.75 -3.13
C ILE A 52 17.23 -6.22 -2.77
N ALA A 53 18.16 -7.00 -3.28
CA ALA A 53 18.20 -8.46 -3.11
C ALA A 53 18.43 -8.87 -1.65
N GLY A 54 18.21 -10.14 -1.36
CA GLY A 54 18.44 -10.71 -0.01
C GLY A 54 19.87 -10.49 0.50
N ASP A 55 20.86 -10.42 -0.37
CA ASP A 55 22.27 -10.15 -0.05
C ASP A 55 22.66 -8.66 -0.10
N ASN A 56 21.67 -7.77 -0.13
CA ASN A 56 21.80 -6.31 -0.16
C ASN A 56 22.40 -5.72 -1.43
N ARG A 57 22.56 -6.49 -2.52
CA ARG A 57 22.86 -5.91 -3.83
C ARG A 57 21.66 -5.14 -4.34
N GLN A 58 21.88 -3.90 -4.73
CA GLN A 58 20.83 -3.04 -5.24
C GLN A 58 20.90 -2.97 -6.77
N TYR A 59 19.73 -3.03 -7.39
CA TYR A 59 19.54 -2.92 -8.82
C TYR A 59 18.45 -1.90 -9.13
N GLU A 60 18.57 -1.23 -10.28
CA GLU A 60 17.58 -0.29 -10.80
C GLU A 60 17.07 -0.80 -12.15
N VAL A 61 15.77 -0.86 -12.33
CA VAL A 61 15.13 -1.25 -13.60
C VAL A 61 15.42 -0.20 -14.66
N THR A 62 16.05 -0.64 -15.76
CA THR A 62 16.47 0.23 -16.86
C THR A 62 15.73 -0.02 -18.16
N GLN A 63 15.13 -1.21 -18.31
CA GLN A 63 14.34 -1.57 -19.48
C GLN A 63 13.19 -2.50 -19.08
N VAL A 64 12.03 -2.32 -19.70
CA VAL A 64 10.86 -3.19 -19.54
C VAL A 64 10.38 -3.62 -20.92
N THR A 65 10.17 -4.93 -21.08
CA THR A 65 9.60 -5.56 -22.26
C THR A 65 8.54 -6.53 -21.81
N GLN A 66 7.72 -7.07 -22.71
CA GLN A 66 6.60 -7.93 -22.33
C GLN A 66 7.06 -9.12 -21.46
N GLY A 67 6.58 -9.18 -20.21
CA GLY A 67 6.87 -10.25 -19.25
C GLY A 67 8.31 -10.24 -18.66
N ARG A 68 9.14 -9.25 -19.01
CA ARG A 68 10.55 -9.19 -18.62
C ARG A 68 11.02 -7.76 -18.39
N ALA A 69 11.86 -7.57 -17.35
CA ALA A 69 12.56 -6.32 -17.12
C ALA A 69 14.07 -6.57 -16.97
N GLU A 70 14.89 -5.59 -17.37
CA GLU A 70 16.32 -5.58 -17.10
C GLU A 70 16.62 -4.58 -16.00
N ALA A 71 17.40 -5.01 -15.00
CA ALA A 71 17.82 -4.19 -13.89
C ALA A 71 19.33 -4.19 -13.74
N LYS A 72 19.89 -2.98 -13.69
CA LYS A 72 21.34 -2.76 -13.60
C LYS A 72 21.77 -2.66 -12.14
N TYR A 73 22.85 -3.32 -11.78
CA TYR A 73 23.48 -3.18 -10.47
C TYR A 73 23.94 -1.74 -10.23
N THR A 74 23.55 -1.18 -9.07
CA THR A 74 23.85 0.21 -8.68
C THR A 74 24.75 0.31 -7.46
N GLY A 75 24.95 -0.78 -6.71
CA GLY A 75 25.82 -0.80 -5.53
C GLY A 75 25.30 -1.74 -4.44
N MET A 76 25.92 -1.68 -3.28
CA MET A 76 25.42 -2.34 -2.08
C MET A 76 24.48 -1.38 -1.34
N PHE A 77 23.33 -1.87 -0.93
CA PHE A 77 22.42 -1.15 -0.06
C PHE A 77 22.92 -1.23 1.38
N GLU A 78 23.09 -0.06 2.01
CA GLU A 78 23.58 0.00 3.39
C GLU A 78 22.41 -0.18 4.36
N LEU A 79 22.48 -1.24 5.17
CA LEU A 79 21.53 -1.48 6.24
C LEU A 79 21.93 -0.69 7.49
N PRO A 80 20.97 -0.26 8.32
CA PRO A 80 21.27 0.38 9.61
C PRO A 80 21.98 -0.58 10.56
N ASP A 81 22.80 -0.01 11.48
CA ASP A 81 23.44 -0.78 12.53
C ASP A 81 22.41 -1.31 13.53
N VAL A 82 22.42 -2.62 13.72
CA VAL A 82 21.59 -3.33 14.71
C VAL A 82 22.40 -4.08 15.76
N SER A 83 23.66 -3.66 16.00
CA SER A 83 24.56 -4.26 17.00
C SER A 83 23.98 -4.21 18.43
N TRP A 84 23.05 -3.30 18.70
CA TRP A 84 22.29 -3.23 19.94
C TRP A 84 21.53 -4.53 20.26
N LEU A 85 21.21 -5.35 19.26
CA LEU A 85 20.59 -6.67 19.48
C LEU A 85 21.49 -7.64 20.26
N ASP A 86 22.82 -7.49 20.17
CA ASP A 86 23.76 -8.33 20.86
C ASP A 86 23.86 -7.98 22.37
N THR A 87 23.47 -6.76 22.74
CA THR A 87 23.59 -6.21 24.09
C THR A 87 22.27 -6.08 24.84
N ALA A 88 21.16 -6.24 24.14
CA ALA A 88 19.81 -6.10 24.70
C ALA A 88 19.49 -7.28 25.61
N SER A 89 19.81 -7.12 26.93
CA SER A 89 19.13 -7.89 27.95
C SER A 89 17.63 -7.60 27.85
N ALA A 90 16.79 -8.64 27.85
CA ALA A 90 15.36 -8.49 27.85
C ALA A 90 14.91 -7.53 28.95
N MET A 91 14.60 -6.28 28.61
CA MET A 91 14.04 -5.35 29.57
C MET A 91 12.57 -5.72 29.81
N PRO A 92 12.10 -5.68 31.05
CA PRO A 92 10.69 -5.92 31.33
C PRO A 92 9.84 -4.88 30.59
N VAL A 93 8.76 -5.33 29.96
CA VAL A 93 7.77 -4.51 29.24
C VAL A 93 7.29 -3.31 30.05
N SER A 94 7.27 -3.41 31.38
CA SER A 94 6.88 -2.36 32.32
C SER A 94 7.82 -1.14 32.40
N ALA A 95 9.02 -1.20 31.79
CA ALA A 95 9.97 -0.08 31.81
C ALA A 95 9.77 0.89 30.62
N LEU A 96 8.93 0.54 29.66
CA LEU A 96 8.57 1.34 28.49
C LEU A 96 7.12 1.80 28.69
N GLY A 97 6.93 2.94 29.34
CA GLY A 97 5.61 3.57 29.39
C GLY A 97 5.07 3.80 27.99
N ASP A 98 3.75 3.79 27.87
CA ASP A 98 2.92 4.11 26.73
C ASP A 98 2.51 2.93 25.83
N ARG A 99 1.28 3.04 25.34
CA ARG A 99 0.58 2.15 24.44
C ARG A 99 1.44 1.87 23.18
N ARG A 100 1.64 0.61 22.87
CA ARG A 100 2.36 0.13 21.68
C ARG A 100 1.37 -0.42 20.69
N LEU A 101 0.75 0.45 19.92
CA LEU A 101 -0.30 0.05 18.98
C LEU A 101 0.29 -0.14 17.59
N LEU A 102 -0.05 -1.27 16.97
CA LEU A 102 0.25 -1.57 15.58
C LEU A 102 -1.05 -1.86 14.83
N ALA A 103 -1.18 -1.34 13.61
CA ALA A 103 -2.37 -1.50 12.79
C ALA A 103 -2.09 -2.41 11.59
N LEU A 104 -3.04 -3.28 11.25
CA LEU A 104 -2.95 -4.21 10.12
C LEU A 104 -4.24 -4.19 9.31
N TYR A 105 -4.12 -4.33 8.00
CA TYR A 105 -5.25 -4.47 7.08
C TYR A 105 -4.80 -5.25 5.82
N CYS A 106 -5.75 -5.61 4.96
CA CYS A 106 -5.48 -6.28 3.70
C CYS A 106 -6.16 -5.50 2.57
N THR A 107 -5.37 -4.93 1.65
CA THR A 107 -5.94 -4.22 0.48
C THR A 107 -6.63 -5.18 -0.47
N HIS A 108 -6.03 -6.35 -0.76
CA HIS A 108 -6.62 -7.37 -1.61
C HIS A 108 -7.30 -8.44 -0.76
N SER A 109 -8.61 -8.26 -0.56
CA SER A 109 -9.41 -9.01 0.38
C SER A 109 -9.67 -10.48 0.01
N ASP A 110 -9.42 -10.83 -1.25
CA ASP A 110 -9.67 -12.15 -1.83
C ASP A 110 -8.42 -13.04 -1.89
N GLU A 111 -7.24 -12.50 -1.57
CA GLU A 111 -5.98 -13.23 -1.66
C GLU A 111 -5.97 -14.49 -0.81
N SER A 112 -5.59 -15.61 -1.44
CA SER A 112 -5.60 -16.95 -0.87
C SER A 112 -4.44 -17.78 -1.41
N TYR A 113 -4.22 -18.99 -0.85
CA TYR A 113 -3.11 -19.87 -1.16
C TYR A 113 -3.63 -21.17 -1.78
N SER A 114 -3.44 -21.36 -3.09
CA SER A 114 -4.01 -22.48 -3.85
C SER A 114 -3.76 -23.87 -3.25
N PRO A 115 -2.55 -24.20 -2.70
CA PRO A 115 -2.32 -25.52 -2.14
C PRO A 115 -3.12 -25.81 -0.87
N SER A 116 -3.44 -24.79 -0.07
CA SER A 116 -4.14 -24.94 1.21
C SER A 116 -5.63 -24.66 1.09
N ASP A 117 -6.02 -23.68 0.26
CA ASP A 117 -7.40 -23.19 0.15
C ASP A 117 -8.14 -23.73 -1.08
N GLY A 118 -7.41 -24.37 -2.01
CA GLY A 118 -7.96 -24.87 -3.28
C GLY A 118 -8.21 -23.77 -4.34
N THR A 119 -7.98 -22.52 -3.98
CA THR A 119 -8.07 -21.34 -4.87
C THR A 119 -7.00 -20.33 -4.49
N TYR A 120 -6.59 -19.49 -5.44
CA TYR A 120 -5.69 -18.36 -5.19
C TYR A 120 -6.46 -17.07 -4.86
N SER A 121 -7.76 -17.07 -5.08
CA SER A 121 -8.66 -15.93 -4.83
C SER A 121 -10.00 -16.45 -4.32
N ASP A 122 -10.47 -15.94 -3.20
CA ASP A 122 -11.79 -16.18 -2.64
C ASP A 122 -12.54 -14.85 -2.57
N GLU A 123 -13.52 -14.67 -3.48
CA GLU A 123 -14.29 -13.43 -3.59
C GLU A 123 -15.12 -13.11 -2.35
N GLU A 124 -15.41 -14.09 -1.50
CA GLU A 124 -16.11 -13.83 -0.23
C GLU A 124 -15.11 -13.26 0.79
N ARG A 125 -14.00 -13.97 1.03
CA ARG A 125 -12.94 -13.54 1.95
C ARG A 125 -11.71 -14.43 1.80
N GLY A 126 -10.62 -13.88 1.33
CA GLY A 126 -9.34 -14.58 1.20
C GLY A 126 -8.72 -14.98 2.54
N SER A 127 -7.93 -16.05 2.53
CA SER A 127 -7.22 -16.52 3.73
C SER A 127 -6.04 -15.60 4.12
N ILE A 128 -5.77 -14.54 3.38
CA ILE A 128 -4.80 -13.50 3.74
C ILE A 128 -5.12 -12.88 5.11
N TYR A 129 -6.40 -12.82 5.50
CA TYR A 129 -6.80 -12.34 6.83
C TYR A 129 -6.32 -13.27 7.95
N GLU A 130 -6.22 -14.59 7.71
CA GLU A 130 -5.63 -15.51 8.70
C GLU A 130 -4.15 -15.17 8.92
N ILE A 131 -3.43 -14.76 7.87
CA ILE A 131 -2.04 -14.32 7.97
C ILE A 131 -1.92 -13.01 8.74
N ALA A 132 -2.81 -12.04 8.46
CA ALA A 132 -2.84 -10.77 9.17
C ALA A 132 -3.10 -10.96 10.68
N HIS A 133 -4.07 -11.82 11.03
CA HIS A 133 -4.36 -12.16 12.43
C HIS A 133 -3.20 -12.92 13.09
N ALA A 134 -2.58 -13.89 12.38
CA ALA A 134 -1.43 -14.61 12.92
C ALA A 134 -0.22 -13.70 13.19
N LEU A 135 -0.01 -12.67 12.37
CA LEU A 135 1.00 -11.64 12.62
C LEU A 135 0.62 -10.78 13.83
N ALA A 136 -0.66 -10.40 13.94
CA ALA A 136 -1.17 -9.64 15.09
C ALA A 136 -0.97 -10.40 16.41
N ASP A 137 -1.37 -11.68 16.45
CA ASP A 137 -1.18 -12.56 17.61
C ASP A 137 0.30 -12.63 18.01
N ALA A 138 1.20 -12.77 17.02
CA ALA A 138 2.63 -12.82 17.26
C ALA A 138 3.19 -11.49 17.82
N LEU A 139 2.64 -10.35 17.41
CA LEU A 139 2.99 -9.02 17.94
C LEU A 139 2.46 -8.83 19.37
N GLU A 140 1.24 -9.31 19.65
CA GLU A 140 0.64 -9.29 20.99
C GLU A 140 1.40 -10.16 21.99
N GLU A 141 1.89 -11.32 21.56
CA GLU A 141 2.79 -12.16 22.37
C GLU A 141 4.09 -11.45 22.78
N LYS A 142 4.52 -10.43 22.01
CA LYS A 142 5.67 -9.57 22.33
C LYS A 142 5.30 -8.37 23.22
N GLY A 143 4.02 -8.13 23.46
CA GLY A 143 3.51 -7.05 24.30
C GLY A 143 3.15 -5.78 23.51
N ALA A 144 2.87 -5.87 22.22
CA ALA A 144 2.17 -4.85 21.46
C ALA A 144 0.65 -4.98 21.69
N GLU A 145 -0.08 -3.91 21.42
CA GLU A 145 -1.51 -3.94 21.10
C GLU A 145 -1.67 -3.95 19.59
N THR A 146 -2.66 -4.63 19.07
CA THR A 146 -2.92 -4.64 17.63
C THR A 146 -4.34 -4.21 17.30
N GLU A 147 -4.50 -3.55 16.15
CA GLU A 147 -5.80 -3.23 15.55
C GLU A 147 -5.81 -3.81 14.13
N VAL A 148 -6.52 -4.91 13.94
CA VAL A 148 -6.66 -5.57 12.64
C VAL A 148 -8.01 -5.20 12.03
N SER A 149 -8.01 -4.72 10.80
CA SER A 149 -9.25 -4.45 10.07
C SER A 149 -9.65 -5.65 9.23
N ASP A 150 -10.88 -6.08 9.39
CA ASP A 150 -11.52 -7.14 8.62
C ASP A 150 -12.38 -6.61 7.45
N GLU A 151 -12.28 -5.32 7.13
CA GLU A 151 -13.01 -4.69 6.03
C GLU A 151 -12.59 -5.27 4.67
N LEU A 152 -13.57 -5.51 3.81
CA LEU A 152 -13.36 -6.05 2.47
C LEU A 152 -13.26 -4.91 1.44
N HIS A 153 -12.32 -5.05 0.49
CA HIS A 153 -12.03 -4.01 -0.49
C HIS A 153 -12.25 -4.47 -1.94
N HIS A 154 -13.19 -5.40 -2.13
CA HIS A 154 -13.54 -5.93 -3.46
C HIS A 154 -13.99 -4.86 -4.47
N PRO A 155 -13.87 -5.15 -5.77
CA PRO A 155 -13.19 -6.30 -6.37
C PRO A 155 -11.66 -6.15 -6.34
N HIS A 156 -10.90 -7.23 -6.66
CA HIS A 156 -9.47 -7.17 -6.85
C HIS A 156 -9.14 -6.49 -8.18
N ASP A 157 -9.05 -5.19 -8.17
CA ASP A 157 -8.78 -4.33 -9.32
C ASP A 157 -7.90 -3.14 -8.93
N ALA A 158 -7.49 -2.33 -9.92
CA ALA A 158 -6.70 -1.12 -9.69
C ALA A 158 -7.35 -0.10 -8.72
N GLY A 159 -8.63 -0.26 -8.38
CA GLY A 159 -9.34 0.56 -7.40
C GLY A 159 -9.24 0.06 -5.97
N ALA A 160 -8.68 -1.13 -5.72
CA ALA A 160 -8.60 -1.72 -4.38
C ALA A 160 -7.85 -0.82 -3.40
N TYR A 161 -6.71 -0.25 -3.78
CA TYR A 161 -5.97 0.72 -2.95
C TYR A 161 -6.78 1.98 -2.60
N ARG A 162 -7.67 2.43 -3.48
CA ARG A 162 -8.54 3.57 -3.18
C ARG A 162 -9.63 3.19 -2.16
N ARG A 163 -10.12 1.96 -2.19
CA ARG A 163 -11.10 1.45 -1.22
C ARG A 163 -10.44 1.23 0.13
N SER A 164 -9.31 0.52 0.18
CA SER A 164 -8.56 0.24 1.40
C SER A 164 -7.97 1.50 2.06
N ARG A 165 -7.78 2.58 1.29
CA ARG A 165 -7.32 3.86 1.84
C ARG A 165 -8.23 4.39 2.96
N GLN A 166 -9.53 4.18 2.87
CA GLN A 166 -10.46 4.60 3.92
C GLN A 166 -10.24 3.81 5.21
N THR A 167 -10.00 2.51 5.10
CA THR A 167 -9.64 1.63 6.20
C THR A 167 -8.31 2.05 6.84
N ALA A 168 -7.27 2.26 6.04
CA ALA A 168 -5.97 2.74 6.53
C ALA A 168 -6.10 4.07 7.27
N VAL A 169 -6.84 5.04 6.72
CA VAL A 169 -7.11 6.34 7.38
C VAL A 169 -7.88 6.15 8.71
N GLN A 170 -8.81 5.19 8.78
CA GLN A 170 -9.56 4.92 10.01
C GLN A 170 -8.65 4.34 11.09
N LEU A 171 -7.82 3.35 10.74
CA LEU A 171 -6.83 2.75 11.65
C LEU A 171 -5.83 3.80 12.18
N LEU A 172 -5.37 4.70 11.32
CA LEU A 172 -4.43 5.77 11.72
C LEU A 172 -5.01 6.75 12.73
N LYS A 173 -6.34 6.87 12.89
CA LYS A 173 -6.95 7.71 13.93
C LYS A 173 -6.68 7.21 15.33
N SER A 174 -6.44 5.92 15.51
CA SER A 174 -6.07 5.31 16.80
C SER A 174 -4.64 5.62 17.20
N GLY A 175 -3.83 6.24 16.31
CA GLY A 175 -2.45 6.64 16.54
C GLY A 175 -1.48 5.46 16.67
N PRO A 176 -1.46 4.49 15.73
CA PRO A 176 -0.52 3.37 15.80
C PRO A 176 0.92 3.83 15.56
N ASP A 177 1.89 3.07 16.08
CA ASP A 177 3.32 3.29 15.85
C ASP A 177 3.78 2.89 14.44
N ALA A 178 3.06 1.94 13.81
CA ALA A 178 3.22 1.54 12.41
C ALA A 178 1.91 0.94 11.87
N ILE A 179 1.78 0.92 10.54
CA ILE A 179 0.65 0.30 9.84
C ILE A 179 1.18 -0.62 8.75
N PHE A 180 0.57 -1.81 8.62
CA PHE A 180 0.98 -2.85 7.70
C PHE A 180 -0.17 -3.26 6.79
N ASP A 181 0.10 -3.30 5.48
CA ASP A 181 -0.77 -3.89 4.48
C ASP A 181 -0.29 -5.31 4.19
N ILE A 182 -1.13 -6.31 4.43
CA ILE A 182 -0.76 -7.72 4.35
C ILE A 182 -1.28 -8.30 3.05
N HIS A 183 -0.36 -8.86 2.28
CA HIS A 183 -0.57 -9.43 0.95
C HIS A 183 0.10 -10.79 0.80
N ARG A 184 -0.19 -11.45 -0.30
CA ARG A 184 0.62 -12.52 -0.88
C ARG A 184 1.01 -12.14 -2.31
N ASP A 185 2.20 -12.52 -2.77
CA ASP A 185 2.69 -12.19 -4.11
C ASP A 185 1.95 -12.99 -5.20
N GLY A 186 1.84 -12.41 -6.39
CA GLY A 186 1.24 -12.99 -7.59
C GLY A 186 2.18 -13.83 -8.44
N ILE A 187 3.32 -14.28 -7.93
CA ILE A 187 4.31 -15.04 -8.71
C ILE A 187 4.07 -16.56 -8.66
N LYS A 188 4.46 -17.26 -9.74
CA LYS A 188 4.10 -18.68 -9.95
C LYS A 188 5.03 -19.65 -9.27
N ASP A 189 6.32 -19.32 -9.14
CA ASP A 189 7.31 -20.23 -8.60
C ASP A 189 7.32 -20.18 -7.06
N PRO A 190 6.84 -21.23 -6.35
CA PRO A 190 6.84 -21.25 -4.89
C PRO A 190 8.27 -21.24 -4.30
N ASP A 191 9.29 -21.67 -5.03
CA ASP A 191 10.68 -21.72 -4.56
C ASP A 191 11.27 -20.32 -4.34
N GLU A 192 10.68 -19.30 -4.98
CA GLU A 192 11.02 -17.91 -4.71
C GLU A 192 10.79 -17.53 -3.24
N TYR A 193 9.77 -18.12 -2.63
CA TYR A 193 9.38 -17.84 -1.25
C TYR A 193 9.66 -18.99 -0.28
N ALA A 194 9.81 -20.23 -0.74
CA ALA A 194 10.12 -21.34 0.15
C ALA A 194 11.48 -21.15 0.82
N VAL A 195 11.54 -21.39 2.15
CA VAL A 195 12.75 -21.31 2.95
C VAL A 195 12.69 -22.30 4.12
N THR A 196 13.85 -22.69 4.64
CA THR A 196 13.97 -23.38 5.92
C THR A 196 14.77 -22.49 6.87
N ILE A 197 14.17 -22.09 7.99
CA ILE A 197 14.81 -21.27 9.02
C ILE A 197 14.95 -22.11 10.28
N GLY A 198 16.18 -22.42 10.66
CA GLY A 198 16.45 -23.43 11.69
C GLY A 198 15.98 -24.81 11.21
N SER A 199 14.97 -25.39 11.87
CA SER A 199 14.34 -26.66 11.48
C SER A 199 12.93 -26.50 10.92
N LYS A 200 12.47 -25.26 10.72
CA LYS A 200 11.09 -24.97 10.31
C LYS A 200 11.01 -24.68 8.83
N GLU A 201 10.12 -25.36 8.14
CA GLU A 201 9.73 -25.01 6.78
C GLU A 201 8.83 -23.77 6.85
N ALA A 202 9.28 -22.69 6.24
CA ALA A 202 8.71 -21.36 6.36
C ALA A 202 8.59 -20.70 4.98
N SER A 203 8.03 -19.50 4.95
CA SER A 203 8.00 -18.60 3.82
C SER A 203 8.94 -17.44 4.03
N LYS A 204 9.61 -17.02 2.97
CA LYS A 204 10.21 -15.67 2.93
C LYS A 204 9.11 -14.60 2.85
N ILE A 205 9.49 -13.38 3.15
CA ILE A 205 8.64 -12.18 3.08
C ILE A 205 9.32 -11.15 2.20
N ARG A 206 8.63 -10.60 1.20
CA ARG A 206 9.08 -9.40 0.47
C ARG A 206 8.53 -8.17 1.16
N ILE A 207 9.34 -7.12 1.24
CA ILE A 207 8.89 -5.80 1.66
C ILE A 207 8.69 -4.95 0.43
N LEU A 208 7.47 -4.44 0.21
CA LEU A 208 7.16 -3.55 -0.90
C LEU A 208 7.10 -2.11 -0.40
N VAL A 209 7.88 -1.22 -1.05
CA VAL A 209 7.91 0.22 -0.77
C VAL A 209 7.49 1.00 -2.00
N GLY A 210 6.56 1.93 -1.81
CA GLY A 210 6.08 2.79 -2.89
C GLY A 210 7.03 3.94 -3.18
N ARG A 211 7.54 4.05 -4.42
CA ARG A 211 8.33 5.21 -4.87
C ARG A 211 7.46 6.44 -5.14
N GLY A 212 6.18 6.24 -5.42
CA GLY A 212 5.23 7.29 -5.81
C GLY A 212 4.60 8.05 -4.64
N ASN A 213 5.25 8.14 -3.47
CA ASN A 213 4.67 8.79 -2.31
C ASN A 213 5.66 9.71 -1.58
N GLN A 214 5.12 10.66 -0.80
CA GLN A 214 5.91 11.66 -0.07
C GLN A 214 6.70 11.10 1.12
N ASN A 215 6.32 9.92 1.63
CA ASN A 215 6.98 9.25 2.76
C ASN A 215 7.98 8.18 2.29
N MET A 216 8.27 8.10 0.99
CA MET A 216 9.09 7.04 0.39
C MET A 216 10.42 6.82 1.13
N GLU A 217 11.16 7.88 1.46
CA GLU A 217 12.42 7.76 2.20
C GLU A 217 12.20 7.19 3.61
N SER A 218 11.18 7.65 4.34
CA SER A 218 10.87 7.13 5.68
C SER A 218 10.41 5.67 5.65
N ASN A 219 9.60 5.29 4.65
CA ASN A 219 9.16 3.91 4.46
C ASN A 219 10.34 3.01 4.08
N LYS A 220 11.26 3.48 3.22
CA LYS A 220 12.50 2.78 2.85
C LYS A 220 13.41 2.57 4.07
N ASP A 221 13.62 3.61 4.89
CA ASP A 221 14.43 3.52 6.10
C ASP A 221 13.83 2.54 7.11
N PHE A 222 12.50 2.52 7.22
CA PHE A 222 11.80 1.54 8.05
C PHE A 222 11.92 0.12 7.50
N ALA A 223 11.79 -0.08 6.19
CA ALA A 223 12.02 -1.36 5.53
C ALA A 223 13.46 -1.86 5.74
N ALA A 224 14.44 -0.96 5.63
CA ALA A 224 15.85 -1.25 5.89
C ALA A 224 16.09 -1.71 7.34
N MET A 225 15.45 -1.07 8.32
CA MET A 225 15.52 -1.47 9.73
C MET A 225 14.90 -2.86 9.95
N VAL A 226 13.72 -3.12 9.39
CA VAL A 226 13.07 -4.45 9.46
C VAL A 226 13.98 -5.51 8.86
N LYS A 227 14.56 -5.25 7.66
CA LYS A 227 15.48 -6.19 7.01
C LYS A 227 16.76 -6.40 7.83
N ALA A 228 17.36 -5.35 8.38
CA ALA A 228 18.59 -5.46 9.19
C ALA A 228 18.37 -6.33 10.44
N VAL A 229 17.23 -6.13 11.13
CA VAL A 229 16.86 -6.95 12.28
C VAL A 229 16.62 -8.40 11.84
N ALA A 230 15.89 -8.62 10.74
CA ALA A 230 15.62 -9.97 10.22
C ALA A 230 16.89 -10.70 9.84
N ASP A 231 17.80 -10.06 9.11
CA ASP A 231 19.07 -10.66 8.68
C ASP A 231 19.95 -11.07 9.89
N LYS A 232 19.81 -10.36 11.02
CA LYS A 232 20.52 -10.66 12.26
C LYS A 232 19.90 -11.82 13.04
N VAL A 233 18.54 -11.87 13.17
CA VAL A 233 17.89 -12.83 14.09
C VAL A 233 17.27 -14.03 13.37
N TYR A 234 16.83 -13.85 12.11
CA TYR A 234 16.23 -14.91 11.28
C TYR A 234 16.76 -14.78 9.83
N PRO A 235 18.05 -15.07 9.58
CA PRO A 235 18.64 -14.96 8.25
C PRO A 235 17.83 -15.70 7.19
N GLY A 236 17.50 -15.03 6.11
CA GLY A 236 16.70 -15.57 5.01
C GLY A 236 15.18 -15.39 5.17
N LEU A 237 14.67 -14.79 6.25
CA LEU A 237 13.26 -14.48 6.41
C LEU A 237 12.82 -13.39 5.41
N ILE A 238 13.58 -12.31 5.29
CA ILE A 238 13.27 -11.28 4.30
C ILE A 238 13.90 -11.67 2.97
N LYS A 239 13.04 -11.90 1.97
CA LYS A 239 13.42 -12.20 0.59
C LYS A 239 14.21 -11.06 -0.03
N ASP A 240 13.59 -9.89 -0.02
CA ASP A 240 14.08 -8.68 -0.66
C ASP A 240 13.29 -7.45 -0.21
N ILE A 241 13.73 -6.27 -0.64
CA ILE A 241 12.92 -5.04 -0.66
C ILE A 241 12.72 -4.66 -2.12
N TYR A 242 11.48 -4.54 -2.55
CA TYR A 242 11.14 -4.03 -3.88
C TYR A 242 10.52 -2.64 -3.77
N MET A 243 11.05 -1.67 -4.49
CA MET A 243 10.54 -0.30 -4.50
C MET A 243 9.85 -0.03 -5.82
N GLY A 244 8.54 -0.27 -5.86
CA GLY A 244 7.68 -0.13 -7.04
C GLY A 244 7.11 1.28 -7.20
N LYS A 245 6.54 1.55 -8.37
CA LYS A 245 5.98 2.85 -8.78
C LYS A 245 4.81 3.34 -7.94
N GLY A 246 4.04 2.43 -7.33
CA GLY A 246 2.80 2.71 -6.61
C GLY A 246 3.02 3.56 -5.35
N ALA A 247 1.94 4.08 -4.80
CA ALA A 247 1.92 4.73 -3.48
C ALA A 247 1.55 3.75 -2.36
N TYR A 248 0.77 2.70 -2.66
CA TYR A 248 0.36 1.62 -1.76
C TYR A 248 -0.19 2.12 -0.41
N ASN A 249 -0.90 3.24 -0.39
CA ASN A 249 -1.35 3.97 0.80
C ASN A 249 -0.24 4.37 1.79
N GLN A 250 1.05 4.15 1.46
CA GLN A 250 2.19 4.47 2.33
C GLN A 250 2.44 5.98 2.45
N ASP A 251 1.85 6.78 1.56
CA ASP A 251 1.81 8.23 1.67
C ASP A 251 1.04 8.73 2.91
N LEU A 252 0.24 7.87 3.54
CA LEU A 252 -0.52 8.19 4.74
C LEU A 252 0.32 8.22 6.01
N TYR A 253 1.40 7.41 6.07
CA TYR A 253 2.16 7.28 7.30
C TYR A 253 3.65 6.95 7.05
N PRO A 254 4.59 7.59 7.80
CA PRO A 254 6.03 7.36 7.62
C PRO A 254 6.52 5.95 7.97
N ARG A 255 5.76 5.22 8.80
CA ARG A 255 6.01 3.82 9.14
C ARG A 255 4.90 2.93 8.60
N ALA A 256 4.69 2.99 7.30
CA ALA A 256 3.79 2.11 6.56
C ALA A 256 4.61 1.18 5.68
N LEU A 257 4.36 -0.13 5.76
CA LEU A 257 4.96 -1.14 4.88
C LEU A 257 3.88 -2.06 4.34
N LEU A 258 4.14 -2.60 3.15
CA LEU A 258 3.40 -3.71 2.58
C LEU A 258 4.28 -4.96 2.65
N PHE A 259 3.70 -6.06 3.15
CA PHE A 259 4.37 -7.36 3.21
C PHE A 259 3.72 -8.34 2.26
N GLU A 260 4.50 -8.83 1.29
CA GLU A 260 4.15 -10.00 0.51
C GLU A 260 4.53 -11.26 1.29
N CYS A 261 3.54 -11.87 1.92
CA CYS A 261 3.69 -13.03 2.78
C CYS A 261 3.56 -14.31 1.96
N GLY A 262 4.66 -14.73 1.31
CA GLY A 262 4.64 -15.85 0.39
C GLY A 262 4.04 -15.52 -0.96
N THR A 263 3.71 -16.56 -1.73
CA THR A 263 3.01 -16.45 -3.00
C THR A 263 1.82 -17.41 -3.05
N TYR A 264 0.88 -17.18 -3.95
CA TYR A 264 -0.37 -17.95 -4.05
C TYR A 264 -0.16 -19.45 -4.33
N THR A 265 1.01 -19.86 -4.82
CA THR A 265 1.40 -21.25 -5.09
C THR A 265 2.11 -21.94 -3.92
N LEU A 266 2.48 -21.17 -2.88
CA LEU A 266 3.07 -21.72 -1.65
C LEU A 266 1.96 -22.11 -0.66
N SER A 267 2.20 -23.12 0.19
CA SER A 267 1.22 -23.47 1.22
C SER A 267 1.12 -22.43 2.32
N LYS A 268 -0.10 -22.14 2.76
CA LYS A 268 -0.41 -21.19 3.84
C LYS A 268 0.28 -21.56 5.16
N GLU A 269 0.44 -22.85 5.44
CA GLU A 269 1.09 -23.35 6.65
C GLU A 269 2.56 -22.88 6.75
N ARG A 270 3.27 -22.80 5.61
CA ARG A 270 4.63 -22.24 5.58
C ARG A 270 4.61 -20.74 5.91
N VAL A 271 3.63 -20.02 5.41
CA VAL A 271 3.46 -18.59 5.69
C VAL A 271 3.13 -18.36 7.17
N LEU A 272 2.17 -19.12 7.71
CA LEU A 272 1.82 -19.08 9.14
C LEU A 272 3.05 -19.38 10.04
N THR A 273 3.94 -20.29 9.60
CA THR A 273 5.19 -20.59 10.32
C THR A 273 6.11 -19.37 10.40
N SER A 274 6.04 -18.46 9.44
CA SER A 274 6.88 -17.24 9.42
C SER A 274 6.33 -16.11 10.28
N MET A 275 5.04 -16.09 10.61
CA MET A 275 4.41 -14.96 11.31
C MET A 275 5.00 -14.70 12.71
N PRO A 276 5.30 -15.70 13.56
CA PRO A 276 6.01 -15.47 14.82
C PRO A 276 7.40 -14.86 14.64
N MET A 277 8.11 -15.21 13.56
CA MET A 277 9.43 -14.66 13.25
C MET A 277 9.31 -13.21 12.78
N LEU A 278 8.36 -12.93 11.87
CA LEU A 278 8.09 -11.58 11.39
C LEU A 278 7.61 -10.67 12.52
N GLY A 279 6.73 -11.17 13.40
CA GLY A 279 6.28 -10.43 14.59
C GLY A 279 7.43 -10.05 15.52
N ASP A 280 8.37 -10.98 15.79
CA ASP A 280 9.58 -10.70 16.60
C ASP A 280 10.47 -9.65 15.91
N VAL A 281 10.67 -9.75 14.59
CA VAL A 281 11.46 -8.80 13.80
C VAL A 281 10.83 -7.40 13.84
N VAL A 282 9.55 -7.30 13.53
CA VAL A 282 8.81 -6.01 13.49
C VAL A 282 8.82 -5.36 14.88
N TYR A 283 8.53 -6.15 15.92
CA TYR A 283 8.54 -5.65 17.29
C TYR A 283 9.91 -5.08 17.68
N ARG A 284 10.99 -5.80 17.36
CA ARG A 284 12.37 -5.34 17.62
C ARG A 284 12.72 -4.12 16.76
N ALA A 285 12.36 -4.10 15.51
CA ALA A 285 12.64 -2.98 14.62
C ALA A 285 12.02 -1.66 15.11
N ILE A 286 10.83 -1.74 15.73
CA ILE A 286 10.11 -0.56 16.23
C ILE A 286 10.55 -0.21 17.67
N TYR A 287 10.67 -1.20 18.56
CA TYR A 287 10.80 -0.98 20.00
C TYR A 287 12.15 -1.41 20.59
N GLY A 288 12.90 -2.28 19.90
CA GLY A 288 14.10 -2.90 20.45
C GLY A 288 15.30 -1.95 20.60
N GLY A 289 15.46 -0.98 19.68
CA GLY A 289 16.56 0.00 19.72
C GLY A 289 16.46 1.03 20.84
N ILE A 290 15.30 1.12 21.51
CA ILE A 290 15.08 2.04 22.64
C ILE A 290 15.69 1.48 23.94
N VAL A 291 15.93 0.18 24.01
CA VAL A 291 16.28 -0.55 25.22
C VAL A 291 17.78 -0.51 25.56
N GLY A 292 18.63 -0.22 24.57
CA GLY A 292 20.10 -0.27 24.73
C GLY A 292 20.80 1.08 24.90
N SER A 293 20.13 2.21 24.83
CA SER A 293 20.79 3.51 24.70
C SER A 293 20.94 4.29 26.03
N ALA A 294 21.37 3.64 27.10
CA ALA A 294 21.95 4.41 28.22
C ALA A 294 23.27 5.12 27.84
N GLY A 295 23.67 5.09 26.56
CA GLY A 295 24.90 5.69 26.06
C GLY A 295 24.84 6.26 24.65
N ALA A 296 23.73 6.11 23.90
CA ALA A 296 23.58 6.76 22.58
C ALA A 296 23.16 8.22 22.77
N SER A 297 23.93 9.12 22.19
CA SER A 297 23.72 10.57 22.26
C SER A 297 22.28 10.98 21.90
N ASP A 298 21.73 11.98 22.58
CA ASP A 298 20.40 12.57 22.38
C ASP A 298 20.03 12.90 20.91
N ALA A 299 20.97 12.88 19.98
CA ALA A 299 20.78 13.14 18.58
C ALA A 299 19.95 12.05 17.85
N SER A 300 20.14 10.76 18.20
CA SER A 300 19.35 9.67 17.59
C SER A 300 17.96 9.54 18.23
N ARG A 301 17.82 9.94 19.50
CA ARG A 301 16.51 10.05 20.16
C ARG A 301 15.67 11.19 19.56
N SER A 302 16.33 12.31 19.23
CA SER A 302 15.67 13.47 18.63
C SER A 302 15.15 13.17 17.23
N SER A 303 15.90 12.42 16.40
CA SER A 303 15.46 12.10 15.03
C SER A 303 14.28 11.10 15.01
N ASN A 304 14.30 10.08 15.88
CA ASN A 304 13.20 9.12 15.96
C ASN A 304 11.96 9.71 16.65
N ALA A 305 12.14 10.51 17.73
CA ALA A 305 11.03 11.18 18.40
C ALA A 305 10.45 12.34 17.55
N ALA A 306 11.27 13.01 16.74
CA ALA A 306 10.79 14.05 15.81
C ALA A 306 10.01 13.45 14.63
N ALA A 307 10.44 12.29 14.12
CA ALA A 307 9.69 11.54 13.09
C ALA A 307 8.31 11.06 13.59
N ILE A 308 8.23 10.71 14.91
CA ILE A 308 6.95 10.28 15.53
C ILE A 308 6.05 11.50 15.85
N LYS A 309 6.61 12.64 16.25
CA LYS A 309 5.84 13.84 16.61
C LYS A 309 5.48 14.73 15.43
N GLY A 310 6.20 14.66 14.32
CA GLY A 310 5.95 15.49 13.15
C GLY A 310 4.76 15.06 12.29
N GLY A 311 4.19 13.89 12.52
CA GLY A 311 3.12 13.33 11.67
C GLY A 311 1.68 13.61 12.11
N ALA A 312 1.45 14.02 13.36
CA ALA A 312 0.06 14.00 13.85
C ALA A 312 -0.50 15.32 14.42
N THR A 313 0.27 16.29 14.85
CA THR A 313 -0.33 17.45 15.54
C THR A 313 0.56 18.71 15.60
N GLU A 314 1.05 19.26 14.50
CA GLU A 314 1.48 20.67 14.54
C GLU A 314 1.24 21.39 13.19
N GLY A 315 -0.04 21.38 12.79
CA GLY A 315 -0.58 22.27 11.76
C GLY A 315 -1.50 23.37 12.30
N ALA A 316 -1.48 23.64 13.61
CA ALA A 316 -2.32 24.70 14.16
C ALA A 316 -1.73 25.24 15.46
N ALA A 317 -0.65 26.02 15.40
CA ALA A 317 -0.40 27.21 16.24
C ALA A 317 1.05 27.68 16.06
N GLN A 318 1.17 28.83 15.49
CA GLN A 318 2.22 29.82 15.42
C GLN A 318 2.88 30.02 14.07
N SER A 319 2.23 30.80 13.25
CA SER A 319 2.88 31.88 12.48
C SER A 319 1.85 32.97 12.21
N ASP A 320 1.63 33.86 13.17
CA ASP A 320 1.24 35.23 12.87
C ASP A 320 2.40 35.86 12.11
N ALA A 321 2.14 36.23 10.87
CA ALA A 321 2.85 37.03 9.90
C ALA A 321 3.27 36.26 8.63
N GLY A 322 2.34 36.09 7.67
CA GLY A 322 2.68 35.71 6.31
C GLY A 322 1.72 34.77 5.58
N ALA A 323 0.81 34.08 6.26
CA ALA A 323 -0.10 33.12 5.63
C ALA A 323 -1.18 33.78 4.73
N GLY A 324 -1.50 35.06 4.95
CA GLY A 324 -2.50 35.76 4.14
C GLY A 324 -2.09 36.03 2.69
N THR A 325 -0.81 36.20 2.42
CA THR A 325 -0.30 36.47 1.06
C THR A 325 -0.21 35.20 0.21
N GLY A 326 0.18 34.06 0.78
CA GLY A 326 0.30 32.77 0.04
C GLY A 326 -1.04 32.24 -0.45
N ILE A 327 -2.08 32.30 0.38
CA ILE A 327 -3.44 31.88 0.01
C ILE A 327 -4.03 32.82 -1.03
N ALA A 328 -3.80 34.12 -0.90
CA ALA A 328 -4.25 35.11 -1.89
C ALA A 328 -3.62 34.89 -3.27
N TRP A 329 -2.31 34.56 -3.34
CA TRP A 329 -1.64 34.17 -4.58
C TRP A 329 -2.16 32.87 -5.18
N ALA A 330 -2.40 31.83 -4.38
CA ALA A 330 -2.92 30.56 -4.84
C ALA A 330 -4.34 30.71 -5.41
N VAL A 331 -5.21 31.46 -4.74
CA VAL A 331 -6.56 31.78 -5.22
C VAL A 331 -6.50 32.64 -6.48
N GLY A 332 -5.58 33.61 -6.53
CA GLY A 332 -5.36 34.47 -7.71
C GLY A 332 -4.94 33.66 -8.93
N ILE A 333 -4.00 32.73 -8.81
CA ILE A 333 -3.55 31.85 -9.91
C ILE A 333 -4.69 30.95 -10.39
N LEU A 334 -5.49 30.41 -9.47
CA LEU A 334 -6.62 29.54 -9.81
C LEU A 334 -7.72 30.31 -10.58
N VAL A 335 -8.02 31.52 -10.14
CA VAL A 335 -9.00 32.40 -10.83
C VAL A 335 -8.50 32.79 -12.23
N VAL A 336 -7.22 33.17 -12.36
CA VAL A 336 -6.62 33.49 -13.67
C VAL A 336 -6.61 32.26 -14.57
N GLY A 337 -6.26 31.09 -14.04
CA GLY A 337 -6.30 29.82 -14.79
C GLY A 337 -7.71 29.48 -15.32
N LEU A 338 -8.74 29.66 -14.50
CA LEU A 338 -10.14 29.44 -14.90
C LEU A 338 -10.61 30.44 -15.97
N VAL A 339 -10.19 31.70 -15.86
CA VAL A 339 -10.51 32.74 -16.86
C VAL A 339 -9.84 32.42 -18.20
N VAL A 340 -8.55 32.08 -18.19
CA VAL A 340 -7.80 31.72 -19.41
C VAL A 340 -8.38 30.45 -20.04
N TYR A 341 -8.67 29.43 -19.23
CA TYR A 341 -9.30 28.21 -19.73
C TYR A 341 -10.69 28.47 -20.34
N GLY A 342 -11.52 29.29 -19.65
CA GLY A 342 -12.84 29.67 -20.15
C GLY A 342 -12.78 30.44 -21.47
N PHE A 343 -11.78 31.32 -21.62
CA PHE A 343 -11.56 32.06 -22.86
C PHE A 343 -11.09 31.15 -24.01
N LEU A 344 -10.15 30.24 -23.73
CA LEU A 344 -9.69 29.26 -24.72
C LEU A 344 -10.79 28.27 -25.14
N ALA A 345 -11.63 27.86 -24.20
CA ALA A 345 -12.72 26.90 -24.45
C ALA A 345 -13.94 27.50 -25.18
N THR A 346 -14.12 28.83 -25.15
CA THR A 346 -15.32 29.50 -25.71
C THR A 346 -15.00 30.50 -26.83
N GLY A 347 -13.74 30.82 -27.04
CA GLY A 347 -13.31 31.74 -28.11
C GLY A 347 -13.76 33.20 -27.93
N SER A 348 -14.58 33.53 -26.92
CA SER A 348 -15.01 34.89 -26.64
C SER A 348 -15.50 35.08 -25.19
N GLY A 349 -15.30 36.31 -24.65
CA GLY A 349 -15.75 36.65 -23.31
C GLY A 349 -17.28 36.60 -23.09
N LYS A 350 -18.06 36.84 -24.13
CA LYS A 350 -19.55 36.72 -24.09
C LYS A 350 -19.99 35.25 -23.97
N GLY A 351 -19.33 34.33 -24.65
CA GLY A 351 -19.62 32.89 -24.56
C GLY A 351 -19.32 32.30 -23.21
N MET A 352 -18.26 32.80 -22.55
CA MET A 352 -17.87 32.40 -21.21
C MET A 352 -18.93 32.80 -20.17
N MET A 353 -19.39 34.04 -20.17
CA MET A 353 -20.41 34.55 -19.24
C MET A 353 -21.73 33.78 -19.36
N HIS A 354 -22.11 33.37 -20.56
CA HIS A 354 -23.33 32.59 -20.79
C HIS A 354 -23.26 31.16 -20.28
N LYS A 355 -22.08 30.52 -20.38
CA LYS A 355 -21.83 29.16 -19.82
C LYS A 355 -21.74 29.16 -18.30
N VAL A 356 -21.05 30.14 -17.72
CA VAL A 356 -20.93 30.27 -16.27
C VAL A 356 -22.29 30.56 -15.64
N GLY A 357 -23.07 31.48 -16.20
CA GLY A 357 -24.41 31.79 -15.70
C GLY A 357 -25.38 30.59 -15.72
N ARG A 358 -25.28 29.72 -16.73
CA ARG A 358 -26.10 28.50 -16.83
C ARG A 358 -25.69 27.44 -15.78
N ASN A 359 -24.40 27.19 -15.60
CA ASN A 359 -23.90 26.21 -14.63
C ASN A 359 -24.13 26.66 -13.18
N VAL A 360 -24.01 27.94 -12.87
CA VAL A 360 -24.33 28.47 -11.53
C VAL A 360 -25.82 28.31 -11.21
N ASN A 361 -26.71 28.52 -12.18
CA ASN A 361 -28.15 28.31 -11.99
C ASN A 361 -28.53 26.82 -11.82
N GLU A 362 -27.81 25.91 -12.46
CA GLU A 362 -28.01 24.46 -12.28
C GLU A 362 -27.42 23.97 -10.92
N MET A 363 -26.31 24.51 -10.47
CA MET A 363 -25.67 24.13 -9.20
C MET A 363 -26.39 24.71 -7.95
N THR A 364 -27.05 25.88 -8.07
CA THR A 364 -27.77 26.49 -6.94
C THR A 364 -29.21 25.98 -6.76
N GLY A 365 -29.67 25.03 -7.60
CA GLY A 365 -30.87 24.22 -7.38
C GLY A 365 -32.13 25.00 -6.99
N GLY A 366 -32.36 26.20 -7.55
CA GLY A 366 -33.59 26.92 -7.30
C GLY A 366 -33.71 27.59 -5.93
N LEU A 367 -32.63 27.78 -5.18
CA LEU A 367 -32.66 28.36 -3.82
C LEU A 367 -32.98 29.90 -3.80
N LEU A 368 -33.07 30.53 -4.96
CA LEU A 368 -33.57 31.90 -5.12
C LEU A 368 -34.87 31.84 -5.93
N GLY A 369 -35.92 31.37 -5.27
CA GLY A 369 -37.26 31.29 -5.82
C GLY A 369 -37.79 32.65 -6.24
N LYS A 370 -38.02 32.83 -7.53
CA LYS A 370 -38.83 33.92 -8.07
C LYS A 370 -40.29 33.57 -7.80
N LYS A 371 -40.99 34.40 -7.01
CA LYS A 371 -42.41 34.36 -6.75
C LYS A 371 -43.18 34.40 -8.09
N PRO A 372 -44.25 33.61 -8.31
CA PRO A 372 -45.06 33.74 -9.51
C PRO A 372 -45.91 35.01 -9.43
N ASP A 373 -45.73 35.89 -10.40
CA ASP A 373 -46.63 37.01 -10.64
C ASP A 373 -48.00 36.45 -11.09
N GLY A 374 -49.02 36.75 -10.31
CA GLY A 374 -50.40 36.56 -10.68
C GLY A 374 -50.78 37.52 -11.82
N LYS A 375 -51.45 37.00 -12.81
CA LYS A 375 -52.30 37.78 -13.70
C LYS A 375 -53.65 37.11 -13.80
N ASP A 376 -54.59 37.80 -13.20
CA ASP A 376 -56.04 37.74 -13.48
C ASP A 376 -56.29 38.08 -14.95
N GLY A 377 -57.29 37.51 -15.55
CA GLY A 377 -57.79 37.82 -16.88
C GLY A 377 -58.96 36.93 -17.22
N GLU A 378 -60.11 37.27 -16.72
CA GLU A 378 -61.39 37.53 -17.47
C GLU A 378 -61.35 37.02 -18.92
N GLY A 379 -62.31 36.22 -19.39
CA GLY A 379 -63.69 36.44 -19.47
C GLY A 379 -64.22 35.83 -20.78
N THR A 380 -65.47 35.37 -20.74
CA THR A 380 -66.49 35.23 -21.80
C THR A 380 -66.21 34.16 -22.87
N THR A 381 -67.06 33.27 -23.09
CA THR A 381 -68.49 32.98 -23.26
C THR A 381 -68.70 31.47 -23.33
#